data_a1d784c46a0b4b50add195e6fbfacc98
#
_entry.id   a1d784c46a0b4b50add195e6fbfacc98
#
_cell.length_a   1.000
_cell.length_b   1.000
_cell.length_c   1.000
_cell.angle_alpha   90.00
_cell.angle_beta   90.00
_cell.angle_gamma   90.00
#
_symmetry.space_group_name_H-M   'P 1'
#
loop_
_entity.id
_entity.type
_entity.pdbx_description
1 polymer ?
#
loop_
_entity_poly.entity_id
_entity_poly.type
_entity_poly.pdbx_seq_one_letter_code
_entity_poly.pdbx_strand_id
1 'polypeptide(L)'
;MALAKNLQVAGTTNAVVTAETPEKLANTLPEFFDKVLIDAPCSGEGMFRRDPSMVKSWLAHGPEYYVPIQTQILEQAYRLLAAGGDMVYSTCTFSPLEDEGMIQSFLDRHPDMTICDVERCPGYSEGMPEWIDGGDESLRKCVRIFPHRARGEGHFAVLLHKAGDPDEKRMTSLAEETGVGADGKRITSFADETGNGAREENTFAKKSKGRKKKSSRRDDGRDRGLGDRRKGQEEPESFFKSLSSSAPFTEKDLSRKKDTYLIEALHQNEIKGLRMVSGGLIFGTDKNGRFEPSAQLALAMRQEDYVQRINLTASDERAVRYLKGETILSDCMDKGYVLVCVDGFPLGWCKGNGSGTLKNKYYPGWRMQ
;
A
#
# COMPACT_ATOMS: atom_id res chain seq x y z
N MET A 1 12.26 -0.76 -1.59
CA MET A 1 11.82 -0.60 -3.02
C MET A 1 11.19 -1.87 -3.59
N ALA A 2 11.56 -3.08 -3.15
CA ALA A 2 10.98 -4.34 -3.65
C ALA A 2 9.46 -4.46 -3.41
N LEU A 3 8.98 -4.15 -2.19
CA LEU A 3 7.56 -4.20 -1.85
C LEU A 3 6.70 -3.34 -2.78
N ALA A 4 7.07 -2.06 -2.97
CA ALA A 4 6.32 -1.17 -3.86
C ALA A 4 6.25 -1.71 -5.30
N LYS A 5 7.36 -2.29 -5.80
CA LYS A 5 7.39 -2.94 -7.12
C LYS A 5 6.45 -4.15 -7.18
N ASN A 6 6.47 -5.00 -6.16
CA ASN A 6 5.60 -6.19 -6.12
C ASN A 6 4.12 -5.81 -6.10
N LEU A 7 3.72 -4.80 -5.32
CA LEU A 7 2.36 -4.29 -5.30
C LEU A 7 1.95 -3.69 -6.66
N GLN A 8 2.87 -2.99 -7.34
CA GLN A 8 2.62 -2.47 -8.69
C GLN A 8 2.40 -3.61 -9.71
N VAL A 9 3.22 -4.67 -9.65
CA VAL A 9 3.08 -5.86 -10.52
C VAL A 9 1.80 -6.62 -10.23
N ALA A 10 1.37 -6.64 -8.96
CA ALA A 10 0.09 -7.24 -8.56
C ALA A 10 -1.14 -6.39 -8.94
N GLY A 11 -0.94 -5.19 -9.51
CA GLY A 11 -2.05 -4.30 -9.89
C GLY A 11 -2.81 -3.72 -8.70
N THR A 12 -2.18 -3.67 -7.51
CA THR A 12 -2.84 -3.19 -6.29
C THR A 12 -3.11 -1.68 -6.39
N THR A 13 -4.36 -1.27 -6.17
CA THR A 13 -4.82 0.11 -6.38
C THR A 13 -4.86 0.94 -5.10
N ASN A 14 -5.16 0.30 -3.96
CA ASN A 14 -5.45 0.93 -2.68
C ASN A 14 -4.35 0.71 -1.63
N ALA A 15 -3.09 0.58 -2.05
CA ALA A 15 -1.95 0.39 -1.15
C ALA A 15 -1.13 1.66 -0.97
N VAL A 16 -0.74 1.94 0.27
CA VAL A 16 0.27 2.93 0.62
C VAL A 16 1.51 2.20 1.12
N VAL A 17 2.67 2.53 0.56
CA VAL A 17 3.96 2.04 1.03
C VAL A 17 4.70 3.18 1.69
N THR A 18 5.05 3.00 2.95
CA THR A 18 5.87 3.94 3.73
C THR A 18 7.25 3.37 4.01
N ALA A 19 8.19 4.23 4.33
CA ALA A 19 9.52 3.84 4.81
C ALA A 19 9.75 4.49 6.17
N GLU A 20 8.99 4.00 7.17
CA GLU A 20 8.95 4.51 8.52
C GLU A 20 9.24 3.42 9.55
N THR A 21 9.53 3.83 10.78
CA THR A 21 9.62 2.92 11.92
C THR A 21 8.21 2.56 12.42
N PRO A 22 8.00 1.36 12.98
CA PRO A 22 6.73 0.99 13.60
C PRO A 22 6.25 1.99 14.65
N GLU A 23 7.16 2.54 15.46
CA GLU A 23 6.84 3.56 16.46
C GLU A 23 6.22 4.83 15.83
N LYS A 24 6.82 5.32 14.74
CA LYS A 24 6.28 6.50 14.07
C LYS A 24 4.93 6.24 13.43
N LEU A 25 4.72 5.04 12.88
CA LEU A 25 3.41 4.62 12.38
C LEU A 25 2.38 4.59 13.52
N ALA A 26 2.71 3.96 14.67
CA ALA A 26 1.81 3.85 15.81
C ALA A 26 1.47 5.21 16.43
N ASN A 27 2.40 6.17 16.39
CA ASN A 27 2.14 7.54 16.85
C ASN A 27 1.27 8.36 15.86
N THR A 28 1.25 7.98 14.59
CA THR A 28 0.48 8.68 13.55
C THR A 28 -0.91 8.07 13.34
N LEU A 29 -1.02 6.75 13.46
CA LEU A 29 -2.21 5.95 13.13
C LEU A 29 -2.58 5.01 14.30
N PRO A 30 -2.77 5.51 15.53
CA PRO A 30 -3.11 4.65 16.68
C PRO A 30 -4.49 4.01 16.45
N GLU A 31 -4.59 2.70 16.73
CA GLU A 31 -5.83 1.91 16.63
C GLU A 31 -6.57 2.06 15.27
N PHE A 32 -5.77 2.22 14.21
CA PHE A 32 -6.29 2.52 12.87
C PHE A 32 -6.63 1.27 12.06
N PHE A 33 -5.89 0.17 12.26
CA PHE A 33 -5.99 -1.01 11.41
C PHE A 33 -6.86 -2.10 12.03
N ASP A 34 -7.80 -2.62 11.25
CA ASP A 34 -8.59 -3.80 11.63
C ASP A 34 -7.75 -5.08 11.56
N LYS A 35 -6.69 -5.09 10.73
CA LYS A 35 -5.79 -6.24 10.56
C LYS A 35 -4.34 -5.77 10.43
N VAL A 36 -3.46 -6.42 11.17
CA VAL A 36 -2.01 -6.17 11.13
C VAL A 36 -1.28 -7.47 10.83
N LEU A 37 -0.34 -7.45 9.89
CA LEU A 37 0.56 -8.56 9.61
C LEU A 37 2.01 -8.13 9.87
N ILE A 38 2.71 -8.92 10.67
CA ILE A 38 4.11 -8.70 11.04
C ILE A 38 4.95 -9.83 10.42
N ASP A 39 5.85 -9.45 9.53
CA ASP A 39 6.96 -10.31 9.08
C ASP A 39 8.20 -9.82 9.83
N ALA A 40 8.47 -10.45 10.98
CA ALA A 40 9.44 -9.94 11.93
C ALA A 40 10.88 -10.21 11.50
N PRO A 41 11.82 -9.26 11.67
CA PRO A 41 13.23 -9.57 11.55
C PRO A 41 13.59 -10.61 12.60
N CYS A 42 14.24 -11.69 12.20
CA CYS A 42 14.54 -12.84 13.04
C CYS A 42 15.89 -13.46 12.70
N SER A 43 16.34 -14.44 13.51
CA SER A 43 17.60 -15.17 13.29
C SER A 43 17.63 -15.96 11.97
N GLY A 44 16.46 -16.30 11.42
CA GLY A 44 16.30 -16.81 10.05
C GLY A 44 16.77 -18.23 9.81
N GLU A 45 16.77 -19.08 10.81
CA GLU A 45 17.23 -20.48 10.73
C GLU A 45 16.47 -21.29 9.67
N GLY A 46 15.18 -21.01 9.47
CA GLY A 46 14.35 -21.64 8.47
C GLY A 46 14.79 -21.36 7.02
N MET A 47 15.62 -20.36 6.82
CA MET A 47 16.09 -19.93 5.50
C MET A 47 17.49 -20.44 5.13
N PHE A 48 18.21 -21.13 6.04
CA PHE A 48 19.60 -21.54 5.81
C PHE A 48 19.80 -22.38 4.55
N ARG A 49 18.80 -23.21 4.21
CA ARG A 49 18.83 -24.00 2.98
C ARG A 49 18.79 -23.15 1.72
N ARG A 50 17.99 -22.07 1.74
CA ARG A 50 17.79 -21.16 0.60
C ARG A 50 18.93 -20.16 0.48
N ASP A 51 19.37 -19.62 1.62
CA ASP A 51 20.44 -18.61 1.69
C ASP A 51 21.48 -18.99 2.76
N PRO A 52 22.51 -19.77 2.40
CA PRO A 52 23.57 -20.16 3.33
C PRO A 52 24.33 -18.98 3.94
N SER A 53 24.24 -17.78 3.37
CA SER A 53 24.90 -16.59 3.93
C SER A 53 24.27 -16.17 5.27
N MET A 54 23.02 -16.53 5.51
CA MET A 54 22.32 -16.27 6.77
C MET A 54 22.94 -16.97 7.98
N VAL A 55 23.63 -18.09 7.77
CA VAL A 55 24.38 -18.76 8.84
C VAL A 55 25.45 -17.83 9.43
N LYS A 56 26.11 -17.01 8.61
CA LYS A 56 27.09 -16.03 9.11
C LYS A 56 26.46 -14.95 9.96
N SER A 57 25.26 -14.48 9.57
CA SER A 57 24.50 -13.50 10.35
C SER A 57 24.04 -14.10 11.67
N TRP A 58 23.59 -15.35 11.66
CA TRP A 58 23.16 -16.08 12.85
C TRP A 58 24.31 -16.28 13.85
N LEU A 59 25.49 -16.68 13.37
CA LEU A 59 26.70 -16.82 14.18
C LEU A 59 27.16 -15.49 14.82
N ALA A 60 26.87 -14.37 14.17
CA ALA A 60 27.25 -13.06 14.68
C ALA A 60 26.24 -12.49 15.70
N HIS A 61 24.96 -12.78 15.54
CA HIS A 61 23.90 -12.11 16.30
C HIS A 61 23.04 -13.09 17.13
N GLY A 62 22.72 -14.28 16.63
CA GLY A 62 21.89 -15.25 17.34
C GLY A 62 20.43 -14.77 17.55
N PRO A 63 19.58 -15.64 18.15
CA PRO A 63 18.19 -15.28 18.46
C PRO A 63 18.05 -14.13 19.46
N GLU A 64 18.93 -14.08 20.49
CA GLU A 64 18.89 -13.09 21.57
C GLU A 64 18.99 -11.64 21.06
N TYR A 65 19.64 -11.44 19.95
CA TYR A 65 19.75 -10.12 19.31
C TYR A 65 18.38 -9.62 18.79
N TYR A 66 17.56 -10.53 18.27
CA TYR A 66 16.29 -10.18 17.65
C TYR A 66 15.14 -10.03 18.65
N VAL A 67 15.18 -10.70 19.79
CA VAL A 67 14.13 -10.66 20.82
C VAL A 67 13.72 -9.24 21.21
N PRO A 68 14.63 -8.32 21.60
CA PRO A 68 14.23 -6.95 21.95
C PRO A 68 13.64 -6.17 20.76
N ILE A 69 14.10 -6.43 19.54
CA ILE A 69 13.58 -5.78 18.32
C ILE A 69 12.15 -6.25 18.07
N GLN A 70 11.92 -7.54 18.12
CA GLN A 70 10.59 -8.15 17.92
C GLN A 70 9.60 -7.70 18.99
N THR A 71 10.05 -7.61 20.26
CA THR A 71 9.23 -7.08 21.35
C THR A 71 8.74 -5.66 21.02
N GLN A 72 9.64 -4.78 20.60
CA GLN A 72 9.27 -3.42 20.24
C GLN A 72 8.30 -3.38 19.05
N ILE A 73 8.50 -4.23 18.04
CA ILE A 73 7.61 -4.29 16.87
C ILE A 73 6.21 -4.73 17.30
N LEU A 74 6.09 -5.78 18.14
CA LEU A 74 4.80 -6.26 18.65
C LEU A 74 4.07 -5.19 19.45
N GLU A 75 4.77 -4.48 20.34
CA GLU A 75 4.18 -3.37 21.12
C GLU A 75 3.62 -2.26 20.20
N GLN A 76 4.36 -1.89 19.16
CA GLN A 76 3.87 -0.88 18.23
C GLN A 76 2.72 -1.41 17.36
N ALA A 77 2.75 -2.68 16.95
CA ALA A 77 1.68 -3.32 16.20
C ALA A 77 0.37 -3.40 17.02
N TYR A 78 0.48 -3.70 18.32
CA TYR A 78 -0.66 -3.64 19.23
C TYR A 78 -1.30 -2.25 19.32
N ARG A 79 -0.48 -1.19 19.33
CA ARG A 79 -0.96 0.21 19.31
C ARG A 79 -1.60 0.61 17.99
N LEU A 80 -1.18 0.01 16.88
CA LEU A 80 -1.75 0.21 15.55
C LEU A 80 -3.09 -0.53 15.38
N LEU A 81 -3.27 -1.64 16.10
CA LEU A 81 -4.42 -2.52 15.97
C LEU A 81 -5.64 -1.95 16.69
N ALA A 82 -6.76 -1.81 15.98
CA ALA A 82 -8.04 -1.41 16.54
C ALA A 82 -8.59 -2.46 17.51
N ALA A 83 -9.49 -2.05 18.40
CA ALA A 83 -10.27 -2.98 19.21
C ALA A 83 -11.10 -3.90 18.27
N GLY A 84 -11.21 -5.18 18.61
CA GLY A 84 -11.85 -6.20 17.77
C GLY A 84 -11.01 -6.58 16.52
N GLY A 85 -9.79 -6.10 16.39
CA GLY A 85 -8.92 -6.38 15.27
C GLY A 85 -8.10 -7.66 15.42
N ASP A 86 -7.56 -8.13 14.29
CA ASP A 86 -6.73 -9.34 14.21
C ASP A 86 -5.27 -9.01 13.87
N MET A 87 -4.32 -9.71 14.47
CA MET A 87 -2.90 -9.56 14.19
C MET A 87 -2.26 -10.91 13.88
N VAL A 88 -1.48 -10.97 12.80
CA VAL A 88 -0.61 -12.10 12.53
C VAL A 88 0.82 -11.72 12.82
N TYR A 89 1.50 -12.50 13.65
CA TYR A 89 2.95 -12.45 13.83
C TYR A 89 3.59 -13.65 13.17
N SER A 90 4.65 -13.42 12.40
CA SER A 90 5.40 -14.48 11.72
C SER A 90 6.90 -14.27 11.76
N THR A 91 7.64 -15.37 11.75
CA THR A 91 9.10 -15.44 11.64
C THR A 91 9.51 -16.53 10.67
N CYS A 92 10.75 -16.48 10.21
CA CYS A 92 11.38 -17.58 9.47
C CYS A 92 12.48 -18.28 10.31
N THR A 93 12.30 -18.37 11.63
CA THR A 93 13.23 -19.06 12.55
C THR A 93 12.60 -20.33 13.13
N PHE A 94 13.38 -21.08 13.87
CA PHE A 94 12.94 -22.23 14.69
C PHE A 94 13.15 -21.95 16.18
N SER A 95 13.74 -20.82 16.53
CA SER A 95 14.07 -20.45 17.92
C SER A 95 12.81 -20.26 18.76
N PRO A 96 12.60 -21.05 19.83
CA PRO A 96 11.47 -20.84 20.73
C PRO A 96 11.45 -19.47 21.40
N LEU A 97 12.61 -18.83 21.56
CA LEU A 97 12.71 -17.49 22.14
C LEU A 97 12.06 -16.41 21.26
N GLU A 98 12.15 -16.60 19.94
CA GLU A 98 11.60 -15.67 18.95
C GLU A 98 10.17 -16.05 18.54
N ASP A 99 9.72 -17.23 18.86
CA ASP A 99 8.44 -17.84 18.49
C ASP A 99 7.50 -17.91 19.72
N GLU A 100 7.35 -19.07 20.37
CA GLU A 100 6.43 -19.25 21.51
C GLU A 100 6.77 -18.34 22.69
N GLY A 101 8.05 -18.18 23.02
CA GLY A 101 8.49 -17.31 24.13
C GLY A 101 8.16 -15.85 23.89
N MET A 102 8.29 -15.40 22.65
CA MET A 102 7.89 -14.04 22.25
C MET A 102 6.38 -13.83 22.44
N ILE A 103 5.57 -14.79 21.98
CA ILE A 103 4.12 -14.71 22.06
C ILE A 103 3.64 -14.83 23.53
N GLN A 104 4.20 -15.75 24.30
CA GLN A 104 3.88 -15.85 25.73
C GLN A 104 4.14 -14.52 26.45
N SER A 105 5.34 -13.99 26.29
CA SER A 105 5.72 -12.71 26.90
C SER A 105 4.84 -11.54 26.45
N PHE A 106 4.37 -11.55 25.20
CA PHE A 106 3.43 -10.54 24.69
C PHE A 106 2.05 -10.68 25.33
N LEU A 107 1.49 -11.88 25.42
CA LEU A 107 0.18 -12.14 26.02
C LEU A 107 0.16 -11.83 27.52
N ASP A 108 1.25 -12.09 28.23
CA ASP A 108 1.39 -11.75 29.65
C ASP A 108 1.26 -10.24 29.92
N ARG A 109 1.66 -9.41 28.94
CA ARG A 109 1.52 -7.95 29.03
C ARG A 109 0.20 -7.41 28.48
N HIS A 110 -0.46 -8.17 27.63
CA HIS A 110 -1.71 -7.78 26.93
C HIS A 110 -2.82 -8.81 27.15
N PRO A 111 -3.48 -8.79 28.32
CA PRO A 111 -4.51 -9.77 28.67
C PRO A 111 -5.78 -9.67 27.83
N ASP A 112 -5.92 -8.59 27.05
CA ASP A 112 -6.98 -8.40 26.05
C ASP A 112 -6.67 -9.04 24.70
N MET A 113 -5.47 -9.63 24.54
CA MET A 113 -5.10 -10.40 23.34
C MET A 113 -5.26 -11.90 23.57
N THR A 114 -5.75 -12.60 22.56
CA THR A 114 -5.95 -14.06 22.58
C THR A 114 -5.43 -14.70 21.31
N ILE A 115 -4.94 -15.97 21.41
CA ILE A 115 -4.55 -16.76 20.23
C ILE A 115 -5.81 -17.39 19.61
N CYS A 116 -6.01 -17.15 18.31
CA CYS A 116 -7.09 -17.75 17.54
C CYS A 116 -6.66 -19.07 16.92
N ASP A 117 -7.65 -19.96 16.73
CA ASP A 117 -7.45 -21.17 15.94
C ASP A 117 -7.35 -20.84 14.44
N VAL A 118 -6.46 -21.54 13.75
CA VAL A 118 -6.33 -21.46 12.30
C VAL A 118 -6.53 -22.84 11.67
N GLU A 119 -7.04 -22.86 10.44
CA GLU A 119 -7.20 -24.08 9.69
C GLU A 119 -5.84 -24.76 9.47
N ARG A 120 -5.75 -26.04 9.79
CA ARG A 120 -4.52 -26.81 9.67
C ARG A 120 -4.37 -27.38 8.26
N CYS A 121 -3.38 -26.89 7.54
CA CYS A 121 -3.00 -27.46 6.26
C CYS A 121 -2.04 -28.67 6.42
N PRO A 122 -2.00 -29.59 5.46
CA PRO A 122 -1.03 -30.67 5.47
C PRO A 122 0.41 -30.16 5.60
N GLY A 123 1.17 -30.69 6.54
CA GLY A 123 2.55 -30.26 6.84
C GLY A 123 2.67 -29.22 7.93
N TYR A 124 1.57 -28.63 8.41
CA TYR A 124 1.58 -27.75 9.58
C TYR A 124 1.76 -28.58 10.86
N SER A 125 2.55 -28.06 11.78
CA SER A 125 2.71 -28.55 13.14
C SER A 125 2.14 -27.52 14.12
N GLU A 126 1.77 -27.98 15.29
CA GLU A 126 1.39 -27.11 16.41
C GLU A 126 2.59 -26.36 16.96
N GLY A 127 2.36 -25.28 17.68
CA GLY A 127 3.35 -24.67 18.56
C GLY A 127 3.74 -25.61 19.69
N MET A 128 4.88 -25.36 20.29
CA MET A 128 5.52 -26.26 21.28
C MET A 128 5.67 -25.52 22.63
N PRO A 129 4.59 -25.42 23.44
CA PRO A 129 4.68 -24.75 24.75
C PRO A 129 5.74 -25.36 25.66
N GLU A 130 6.00 -26.65 25.52
CA GLU A 130 7.03 -27.39 26.27
C GLU A 130 8.47 -26.98 25.96
N TRP A 131 8.70 -26.15 24.93
CA TRP A 131 10.03 -25.66 24.59
C TRP A 131 10.40 -24.37 25.33
N ILE A 132 9.47 -23.81 26.10
CA ILE A 132 9.69 -22.63 26.93
C ILE A 132 9.25 -22.91 28.37
N ASP A 133 9.89 -22.24 29.32
CA ASP A 133 9.55 -22.37 30.74
C ASP A 133 8.16 -21.74 31.00
N GLY A 134 7.24 -22.53 31.53
CA GLY A 134 5.89 -22.05 31.89
C GLY A 134 5.00 -21.75 30.67
N GLY A 135 5.26 -22.38 29.51
CA GLY A 135 4.47 -22.17 28.30
C GLY A 135 2.99 -22.54 28.48
N ASP A 136 2.10 -21.62 28.10
CA ASP A 136 0.65 -21.82 28.15
C ASP A 136 0.19 -22.76 27.03
N GLU A 137 -0.78 -23.64 27.33
CA GLU A 137 -1.33 -24.58 26.34
C GLU A 137 -1.95 -23.91 25.11
N SER A 138 -2.39 -22.66 25.22
CA SER A 138 -2.90 -21.91 24.05
C SER A 138 -1.87 -21.72 22.95
N LEU A 139 -0.56 -21.80 23.27
CA LEU A 139 0.53 -21.73 22.30
C LEU A 139 0.49 -22.89 21.27
N ARG A 140 -0.20 -24.01 21.58
CA ARG A 140 -0.44 -25.07 20.58
C ARG A 140 -1.22 -24.60 19.38
N LYS A 141 -1.96 -23.52 19.51
CA LYS A 141 -2.68 -22.87 18.38
C LYS A 141 -1.73 -22.22 17.38
N CYS A 142 -0.50 -21.89 17.77
CA CYS A 142 0.53 -21.42 16.84
C CYS A 142 0.82 -22.45 15.75
N VAL A 143 1.33 -22.00 14.63
CA VAL A 143 1.67 -22.84 13.48
C VAL A 143 3.18 -22.87 13.30
N ARG A 144 3.75 -24.07 13.23
CA ARG A 144 5.13 -24.29 12.81
C ARG A 144 5.16 -25.04 11.49
N ILE A 145 6.00 -24.58 10.57
CA ILE A 145 6.25 -25.22 9.28
C ILE A 145 7.70 -25.70 9.26
N PHE A 146 7.88 -27.01 9.21
CA PHE A 146 9.21 -27.62 9.16
C PHE A 146 9.50 -28.14 7.75
N PRO A 147 10.71 -27.92 7.19
CA PRO A 147 11.07 -28.37 5.84
C PRO A 147 11.02 -29.87 5.61
N HIS A 148 11.08 -30.66 6.69
CA HIS A 148 10.95 -32.12 6.61
C HIS A 148 9.51 -32.64 6.57
N ARG A 149 8.52 -31.77 6.86
CA ARG A 149 7.07 -32.06 6.83
C ARG A 149 6.32 -31.39 5.71
N ALA A 150 6.84 -30.24 5.22
CA ALA A 150 6.23 -29.45 4.16
C ALA A 150 7.24 -29.12 3.08
N ARG A 151 6.78 -28.93 1.85
CA ARG A 151 7.63 -28.39 0.78
C ARG A 151 7.75 -26.87 0.99
N GLY A 152 8.91 -26.40 1.33
CA GLY A 152 9.16 -24.98 1.56
C GLY A 152 10.28 -24.76 2.57
N GLU A 153 10.38 -23.50 3.02
CA GLU A 153 11.31 -23.08 4.06
C GLU A 153 10.63 -23.15 5.43
N GLY A 154 11.43 -23.05 6.51
CA GLY A 154 10.92 -23.04 7.88
C GLY A 154 10.18 -21.76 8.19
N HIS A 155 9.07 -21.88 8.95
CA HIS A 155 8.27 -20.70 9.34
C HIS A 155 7.54 -20.96 10.64
N PHE A 156 7.29 -19.87 11.38
CA PHE A 156 6.37 -19.81 12.49
C PHE A 156 5.32 -18.74 12.21
N ALA A 157 4.09 -18.97 12.63
CA ALA A 157 3.01 -17.98 12.54
C ALA A 157 1.99 -18.17 13.67
N VAL A 158 1.40 -17.07 14.11
CA VAL A 158 0.30 -17.04 15.07
C VAL A 158 -0.72 -15.99 14.69
N LEU A 159 -1.99 -16.33 14.82
CA LEU A 159 -3.12 -15.40 14.68
C LEU A 159 -3.59 -14.97 16.08
N LEU A 160 -3.57 -13.68 16.32
CA LEU A 160 -3.96 -13.04 17.58
C LEU A 160 -5.18 -12.16 17.34
N HIS A 161 -6.08 -12.11 18.32
CA HIS A 161 -7.27 -11.25 18.33
C HIS A 161 -7.23 -10.31 19.52
N LYS A 162 -7.49 -9.02 19.29
CA LYS A 162 -7.63 -7.99 20.32
C LYS A 162 -9.10 -7.86 20.72
N ALA A 163 -9.41 -8.05 22.00
CA ALA A 163 -10.76 -7.91 22.51
C ALA A 163 -11.30 -6.47 22.31
N GLY A 164 -12.61 -6.35 22.13
CA GLY A 164 -13.31 -5.07 22.00
C GLY A 164 -14.28 -5.04 20.81
N ASP A 165 -15.04 -3.95 20.73
CA ASP A 165 -15.98 -3.72 19.63
C ASP A 165 -15.36 -2.75 18.62
N PRO A 166 -15.17 -3.17 17.37
CA PRO A 166 -14.60 -2.30 16.33
C PRO A 166 -15.50 -1.10 15.99
N ASP A 167 -16.81 -1.20 16.24
CA ASP A 167 -17.76 -0.14 15.92
C ASP A 167 -17.88 0.92 17.03
N GLU A 168 -17.50 0.62 18.27
CA GLU A 168 -17.63 1.54 19.40
C GLU A 168 -16.84 2.85 19.18
N LYS A 169 -15.59 2.76 18.70
CA LYS A 169 -14.76 3.94 18.41
C LYS A 169 -15.11 4.62 17.10
N ARG A 170 -15.48 3.88 16.07
CA ARG A 170 -15.96 4.47 14.80
C ARG A 170 -17.22 5.30 15.03
N MET A 171 -18.13 4.85 15.89
CA MET A 171 -19.33 5.61 16.27
C MET A 171 -18.97 6.84 17.11
N THR A 172 -17.99 6.76 18.00
CA THR A 172 -17.54 7.90 18.81
C THR A 172 -16.88 8.99 17.97
N SER A 173 -15.98 8.61 17.05
CA SER A 173 -15.34 9.57 16.14
C SER A 173 -16.32 10.21 15.15
N LEU A 174 -17.29 9.46 14.62
CA LEU A 174 -18.38 9.99 13.81
C LEU A 174 -19.29 10.92 14.59
N ALA A 175 -19.55 10.63 15.86
CA ALA A 175 -20.34 11.49 16.74
C ALA A 175 -19.61 12.80 17.07
N GLU A 176 -18.29 12.75 17.25
CA GLU A 176 -17.45 13.95 17.44
C GLU A 176 -17.37 14.83 16.20
N GLU A 177 -17.21 14.23 14.99
CA GLU A 177 -17.18 14.97 13.73
C GLU A 177 -18.56 15.51 13.30
N THR A 178 -19.63 14.78 13.55
CA THR A 178 -20.96 15.13 13.07
C THR A 178 -21.85 15.79 14.13
N GLY A 179 -21.49 15.68 15.40
CA GLY A 179 -22.29 16.15 16.53
C GLY A 179 -23.64 15.41 16.67
N VAL A 180 -23.72 14.17 16.14
CA VAL A 180 -24.92 13.33 16.18
C VAL A 180 -24.61 12.06 16.95
N GLY A 181 -25.31 11.80 18.06
CA GLY A 181 -25.16 10.57 18.84
C GLY A 181 -25.71 9.33 18.11
N ALA A 182 -25.39 8.15 18.64
CA ALA A 182 -25.81 6.84 18.11
C ALA A 182 -27.34 6.66 17.98
N ASP A 183 -28.13 7.51 18.67
CA ASP A 183 -29.59 7.57 18.63
C ASP A 183 -30.15 8.55 17.58
N GLY A 184 -29.29 9.13 16.75
CA GLY A 184 -29.67 10.10 15.71
C GLY A 184 -30.03 11.50 16.25
N LYS A 185 -29.82 11.76 17.54
CA LYS A 185 -30.06 13.07 18.16
C LYS A 185 -28.78 13.88 18.20
N ARG A 186 -28.90 15.15 17.80
CA ARG A 186 -27.83 16.13 17.86
C ARG A 186 -27.37 16.34 19.29
N ILE A 187 -26.09 16.10 19.61
CA ILE A 187 -25.51 16.39 20.90
C ILE A 187 -25.34 17.91 21.00
N THR A 188 -26.29 18.57 21.70
CA THR A 188 -26.09 19.96 22.11
C THR A 188 -25.15 19.95 23.29
N SER A 189 -23.94 20.44 23.12
CA SER A 189 -23.01 20.68 24.22
C SER A 189 -23.64 21.65 25.21
N PHE A 190 -23.97 21.17 26.40
CA PHE A 190 -24.25 22.01 27.54
C PHE A 190 -22.93 22.62 28.06
N ALA A 191 -22.62 23.81 27.58
CA ALA A 191 -21.67 24.71 28.21
C ALA A 191 -22.22 26.13 28.02
N ASP A 192 -23.15 26.51 28.90
CA ASP A 192 -23.27 27.90 29.34
C ASP A 192 -24.17 27.92 30.58
N GLU A 193 -23.52 28.27 31.68
CA GLU A 193 -24.06 29.13 32.73
C GLU A 193 -23.03 29.26 33.86
N THR A 194 -22.08 30.16 33.67
CA THR A 194 -21.65 31.08 34.77
C THR A 194 -21.02 32.30 34.11
N GLY A 195 -21.74 33.41 34.18
CA GLY A 195 -21.25 34.70 33.73
C GLY A 195 -20.21 35.29 34.68
N ASN A 196 -19.32 36.05 34.17
CA ASN A 196 -18.99 37.42 34.52
C ASN A 196 -17.62 37.85 33.96
N GLY A 197 -17.63 38.89 33.23
CA GLY A 197 -16.77 40.04 33.52
C GLY A 197 -15.45 40.15 32.76
N ALA A 198 -15.43 41.20 31.99
CA ALA A 198 -14.32 42.10 31.71
C ALA A 198 -13.68 42.05 30.33
N ARG A 199 -14.01 43.09 29.59
CA ARG A 199 -13.30 43.63 28.43
C ARG A 199 -11.83 43.90 28.77
N GLU A 200 -10.94 43.58 27.84
CA GLU A 200 -9.83 44.51 27.49
C GLU A 200 -9.42 44.35 26.01
N GLU A 201 -9.64 45.42 25.31
CA GLU A 201 -9.06 45.68 23.99
C GLU A 201 -7.56 45.89 24.14
N ASN A 202 -6.75 45.30 23.30
CA ASN A 202 -5.45 45.88 22.99
C ASN A 202 -5.07 45.66 21.52
N THR A 203 -5.29 46.73 20.79
CA THR A 203 -4.74 47.05 19.48
C THR A 203 -3.25 47.25 19.56
N PHE A 204 -2.46 46.54 18.79
CA PHE A 204 -1.15 47.03 18.36
C PHE A 204 -0.88 46.72 16.89
N ALA A 205 -1.08 47.76 16.10
CA ALA A 205 -0.54 47.91 14.77
C ALA A 205 0.95 48.24 14.82
N LYS A 206 1.80 47.54 14.10
CA LYS A 206 3.11 48.06 13.72
C LYS A 206 3.37 47.84 12.23
N LYS A 207 3.33 49.01 11.55
CA LYS A 207 3.88 49.26 10.21
C LYS A 207 5.40 49.03 10.22
N SER A 208 5.95 48.39 9.21
CA SER A 208 7.30 48.70 8.75
C SER A 208 7.39 48.68 7.23
N LYS A 209 7.90 49.79 6.79
CA LYS A 209 8.09 50.32 5.46
C LYS A 209 9.03 49.47 4.58
N GLY A 210 8.73 49.50 3.37
CA GLY A 210 9.27 49.23 2.12
C GLY A 210 10.73 49.47 1.80
N ARG A 211 11.15 48.74 0.78
CA ARG A 211 12.25 49.19 -0.07
C ARG A 211 12.05 48.67 -1.51
N LYS A 212 11.62 49.60 -2.35
CA LYS A 212 11.62 49.47 -3.81
C LYS A 212 13.08 49.51 -4.31
N LYS A 213 13.45 48.52 -5.13
CA LYS A 213 14.52 48.71 -6.13
C LYS A 213 13.95 48.46 -7.51
N LYS A 214 13.88 49.56 -8.25
CA LYS A 214 13.68 49.58 -9.71
C LYS A 214 14.99 49.14 -10.37
N SER A 215 14.93 48.27 -11.35
CA SER A 215 15.84 48.30 -12.48
C SER A 215 15.05 47.99 -13.75
N SER A 216 15.01 48.99 -14.58
CA SER A 216 14.50 49.01 -15.93
C SER A 216 15.46 48.27 -16.86
N ARG A 217 14.95 47.37 -17.68
CA ARG A 217 15.48 47.11 -19.02
C ARG A 217 14.30 46.88 -19.96
N ARG A 218 14.21 47.75 -20.93
CA ARG A 218 13.42 47.60 -22.14
C ARG A 218 13.97 46.42 -22.92
N ASP A 219 13.13 45.59 -23.47
CA ASP A 219 13.43 44.91 -24.70
C ASP A 219 12.16 44.74 -25.53
N ASP A 220 12.37 44.86 -26.81
CA ASP A 220 11.40 45.09 -27.85
C ASP A 220 10.47 43.93 -28.13
N GLY A 221 9.27 44.28 -28.53
CA GLY A 221 8.26 43.36 -29.01
C GLY A 221 8.68 42.63 -30.30
N ARG A 222 8.44 41.34 -30.27
CA ARG A 222 8.05 40.56 -31.46
C ARG A 222 6.96 39.60 -31.08
N ASP A 223 5.78 40.05 -31.35
CA ASP A 223 4.59 39.24 -31.51
C ASP A 223 4.85 38.13 -32.54
N ARG A 224 5.15 36.91 -32.07
CA ARG A 224 5.12 35.72 -32.91
C ARG A 224 3.90 34.93 -32.51
N GLY A 225 2.94 34.97 -33.36
CA GLY A 225 1.66 34.32 -33.31
C GLY A 225 1.73 32.95 -32.63
N LEU A 226 0.94 32.75 -31.60
CA LEU A 226 0.56 31.47 -31.02
C LEU A 226 -0.33 30.73 -32.06
N GLY A 227 0.33 30.20 -33.11
CA GLY A 227 -0.27 29.27 -34.05
C GLY A 227 -0.48 27.93 -33.37
N ASP A 228 -1.70 27.60 -33.23
CA ASP A 228 -2.35 26.30 -33.17
C ASP A 228 -1.40 25.08 -33.24
N ARG A 229 -0.81 24.66 -32.09
CA ARG A 229 -0.06 23.42 -31.93
C ARG A 229 -0.79 22.39 -31.06
N ARG A 230 -2.12 22.42 -30.99
CA ARG A 230 -2.93 21.49 -30.18
C ARG A 230 -3.56 20.34 -30.97
N LYS A 231 -2.98 19.91 -32.10
CA LYS A 231 -3.42 18.68 -32.78
C LYS A 231 -2.52 17.54 -32.35
N GLY A 232 -3.02 16.67 -31.46
CA GLY A 232 -2.42 15.39 -31.09
C GLY A 232 -1.94 15.24 -29.65
N GLN A 233 -2.41 16.07 -28.73
CA GLN A 233 -2.21 15.85 -27.29
C GLN A 233 -3.24 14.82 -26.81
N GLU A 234 -2.77 13.63 -26.43
CA GLU A 234 -3.56 12.69 -25.63
C GLU A 234 -3.54 13.24 -24.20
N GLU A 235 -4.61 13.91 -23.81
CA GLU A 235 -4.79 14.36 -22.43
C GLU A 235 -5.43 13.24 -21.60
N PRO A 236 -5.24 13.20 -20.26
CA PRO A 236 -5.86 12.19 -19.41
C PRO A 236 -7.37 12.06 -19.62
N GLU A 237 -8.05 13.18 -19.85
CA GLU A 237 -9.50 13.23 -20.11
C GLU A 237 -9.91 12.44 -21.36
N SER A 238 -9.07 12.46 -22.41
CA SER A 238 -9.33 11.64 -23.61
C SER A 238 -9.14 10.15 -23.33
N PHE A 239 -8.20 9.79 -22.46
CA PHE A 239 -7.99 8.41 -22.04
C PHE A 239 -9.17 7.90 -21.19
N PHE A 240 -9.72 8.73 -20.28
CA PHE A 240 -10.92 8.36 -19.49
C PHE A 240 -12.11 8.01 -20.40
N LYS A 241 -12.29 8.67 -21.53
CA LYS A 241 -13.35 8.34 -22.51
C LYS A 241 -13.19 6.95 -23.13
N SER A 242 -12.01 6.36 -23.06
CA SER A 242 -11.72 5.01 -23.54
C SER A 242 -11.92 3.94 -22.44
N LEU A 243 -12.16 4.37 -21.19
CA LEU A 243 -12.59 3.46 -20.12
C LEU A 243 -14.07 3.14 -20.30
N SER A 244 -14.45 1.91 -19.97
CA SER A 244 -15.85 1.51 -19.91
C SER A 244 -16.51 2.04 -18.62
N SER A 245 -17.84 1.99 -18.60
CA SER A 245 -18.61 2.37 -17.39
C SER A 245 -18.38 1.43 -16.19
N SER A 246 -17.78 0.27 -16.40
CA SER A 246 -17.42 -0.71 -15.37
C SER A 246 -16.07 -0.41 -14.72
N ALA A 247 -15.26 0.47 -15.30
CA ALA A 247 -13.94 0.80 -14.75
C ALA A 247 -14.08 1.39 -13.33
N PRO A 248 -13.26 0.91 -12.36
CA PRO A 248 -13.38 1.32 -10.98
C PRO A 248 -12.81 2.72 -10.69
N PHE A 249 -12.49 3.50 -11.73
CA PHE A 249 -11.84 4.80 -11.64
C PHE A 249 -12.68 5.87 -12.33
N THR A 250 -12.78 7.03 -11.71
CA THR A 250 -13.40 8.22 -12.28
C THR A 250 -12.39 9.35 -12.40
N GLU A 251 -12.67 10.34 -13.25
CA GLU A 251 -11.82 11.51 -13.40
C GLU A 251 -11.65 12.32 -12.09
N LYS A 252 -12.65 12.23 -11.19
CA LYS A 252 -12.64 12.91 -9.89
C LYS A 252 -11.63 12.30 -8.90
N ASP A 253 -11.27 11.03 -9.09
CA ASP A 253 -10.31 10.33 -8.23
C ASP A 253 -8.86 10.67 -8.59
N LEU A 254 -8.66 11.42 -9.68
CA LEU A 254 -7.35 11.70 -10.24
C LEU A 254 -6.70 12.91 -9.57
N SER A 255 -5.59 12.69 -8.93
CA SER A 255 -4.68 13.76 -8.46
C SER A 255 -3.44 13.86 -9.35
N ARG A 256 -2.88 15.07 -9.47
CA ARG A 256 -1.66 15.31 -10.25
C ARG A 256 -0.54 15.81 -9.35
N LYS A 257 0.59 15.08 -9.35
CA LYS A 257 1.84 15.47 -8.66
C LYS A 257 2.95 15.62 -9.71
N LYS A 258 3.30 16.85 -10.07
CA LYS A 258 4.25 17.17 -11.17
C LYS A 258 3.76 16.56 -12.50
N ASP A 259 4.51 15.62 -13.06
CA ASP A 259 4.21 14.94 -14.32
C ASP A 259 3.50 13.59 -14.14
N THR A 260 3.10 13.25 -12.90
CA THR A 260 2.46 11.97 -12.57
C THR A 260 1.01 12.17 -12.17
N TYR A 261 0.14 11.36 -12.73
CA TYR A 261 -1.27 11.24 -12.36
C TYR A 261 -1.45 10.02 -11.46
N LEU A 262 -2.16 10.22 -10.34
CA LEU A 262 -2.31 9.24 -9.26
C LEU A 262 -3.79 9.13 -8.87
N ILE A 263 -4.19 7.91 -8.49
CA ILE A 263 -5.41 7.67 -7.69
C ILE A 263 -4.91 7.34 -6.29
N GLU A 264 -5.19 8.22 -5.34
CA GLU A 264 -4.67 8.12 -3.97
C GLU A 264 -5.45 7.05 -3.18
N ALA A 265 -4.73 6.23 -2.41
CA ALA A 265 -5.33 5.19 -1.57
C ALA A 265 -5.90 5.74 -0.26
N LEU A 266 -5.25 6.76 0.32
CA LEU A 266 -5.66 7.45 1.55
C LEU A 266 -5.62 8.95 1.35
N HIS A 267 -6.48 9.67 2.07
CA HIS A 267 -6.45 11.12 2.12
C HIS A 267 -5.13 11.63 2.74
N GLN A 268 -4.61 12.73 2.20
CA GLN A 268 -3.29 13.25 2.61
C GLN A 268 -3.23 13.66 4.10
N ASN A 269 -4.36 13.99 4.71
CA ASN A 269 -4.40 14.39 6.11
C ASN A 269 -4.16 13.22 7.08
N GLU A 270 -4.60 12.00 6.72
CA GLU A 270 -4.48 10.80 7.55
C GLU A 270 -3.02 10.33 7.68
N ILE A 271 -2.21 10.58 6.66
CA ILE A 271 -0.80 10.13 6.57
C ILE A 271 0.20 11.28 6.63
N LYS A 272 -0.24 12.44 7.12
CA LYS A 272 0.62 13.63 7.22
C LYS A 272 1.83 13.36 8.10
N GLY A 273 3.02 13.66 7.58
CA GLY A 273 4.29 13.47 8.30
C GLY A 273 4.95 12.12 8.09
N LEU A 274 4.30 11.17 7.39
CA LEU A 274 4.92 9.90 7.00
C LEU A 274 5.73 10.03 5.72
N ARG A 275 6.87 9.33 5.66
CA ARG A 275 7.70 9.23 4.46
C ARG A 275 7.11 8.19 3.51
N MET A 276 6.33 8.67 2.55
CA MET A 276 5.65 7.86 1.55
C MET A 276 6.62 7.44 0.44
N VAL A 277 6.64 6.16 0.11
CA VAL A 277 7.36 5.57 -1.04
C VAL A 277 6.41 5.43 -2.23
N SER A 278 5.16 5.00 -1.97
CA SER A 278 4.08 4.90 -2.94
C SER A 278 2.76 5.13 -2.22
N GLY A 279 1.82 5.86 -2.81
CA GLY A 279 0.56 6.27 -2.17
C GLY A 279 -0.66 6.03 -3.05
N GLY A 280 -0.82 4.83 -3.58
CA GLY A 280 -1.94 4.45 -4.43
C GLY A 280 -1.51 4.01 -5.83
N LEU A 281 -2.45 4.07 -6.77
CA LEU A 281 -2.26 3.68 -8.16
C LEU A 281 -1.62 4.81 -8.97
N ILE A 282 -0.49 4.54 -9.60
CA ILE A 282 0.03 5.42 -10.65
C ILE A 282 -0.84 5.24 -11.90
N PHE A 283 -1.67 6.23 -12.20
CA PHE A 283 -2.57 6.20 -13.35
C PHE A 283 -1.80 6.38 -14.65
N GLY A 284 -0.89 7.33 -14.69
CA GLY A 284 -0.05 7.59 -15.84
C GLY A 284 0.91 8.75 -15.62
N THR A 285 1.63 9.12 -16.67
CA THR A 285 2.58 10.23 -16.66
C THR A 285 2.42 11.14 -17.86
N ASP A 286 2.66 12.43 -17.66
CA ASP A 286 2.81 13.40 -18.75
C ASP A 286 4.25 13.36 -19.28
N LYS A 287 4.42 13.00 -20.52
CA LYS A 287 5.70 13.07 -21.22
C LYS A 287 5.66 14.09 -22.34
N ASN A 288 6.15 15.29 -22.07
CA ASN A 288 6.19 16.38 -23.02
C ASN A 288 4.80 16.75 -23.58
N GLY A 289 3.80 16.86 -22.70
CA GLY A 289 2.43 17.19 -23.07
C GLY A 289 1.66 16.02 -23.70
N ARG A 290 2.09 14.78 -23.47
CA ARG A 290 1.38 13.57 -23.91
C ARG A 290 1.19 12.63 -22.73
N PHE A 291 -0.04 12.26 -22.49
CA PHE A 291 -0.36 11.27 -21.47
C PHE A 291 0.14 9.88 -21.89
N GLU A 292 0.85 9.20 -21.00
CA GLU A 292 1.19 7.78 -21.11
C GLU A 292 0.61 7.02 -19.92
N PRO A 293 -0.31 6.05 -20.11
CA PRO A 293 -0.85 5.23 -19.04
C PRO A 293 0.26 4.36 -18.45
N SER A 294 0.20 4.16 -17.14
CA SER A 294 1.20 3.34 -16.43
C SER A 294 0.99 1.84 -16.68
N ALA A 295 2.06 1.06 -16.51
CA ALA A 295 1.93 -0.40 -16.51
C ALA A 295 1.07 -0.90 -15.35
N GLN A 296 1.14 -0.23 -14.18
CA GLN A 296 0.32 -0.55 -13.02
C GLN A 296 -1.17 -0.40 -13.32
N LEU A 297 -1.57 0.66 -14.03
CA LEU A 297 -2.97 0.85 -14.43
C LEU A 297 -3.48 -0.33 -15.26
N ALA A 298 -2.70 -0.81 -16.24
CA ALA A 298 -3.11 -1.96 -17.04
C ALA A 298 -3.38 -3.20 -16.16
N LEU A 299 -2.49 -3.48 -15.20
CA LEU A 299 -2.59 -4.64 -14.31
C LEU A 299 -3.71 -4.51 -13.26
N ALA A 300 -4.12 -3.27 -12.97
CA ALA A 300 -5.20 -2.96 -12.02
C ALA A 300 -6.61 -3.06 -12.65
N MET A 301 -6.70 -3.21 -13.97
CA MET A 301 -7.95 -3.24 -14.70
C MET A 301 -8.39 -4.68 -15.00
N ARG A 302 -9.68 -4.85 -15.30
CA ARG A 302 -10.22 -6.03 -15.97
C ARG A 302 -10.20 -5.80 -17.47
N GLN A 303 -10.27 -6.88 -18.26
CA GLN A 303 -10.29 -6.72 -19.71
C GLN A 303 -11.47 -5.87 -20.21
N GLU A 304 -12.62 -5.95 -19.54
CA GLU A 304 -13.84 -5.20 -19.88
C GLU A 304 -13.78 -3.72 -19.54
N ASP A 305 -12.85 -3.30 -18.69
CA ASP A 305 -12.72 -1.91 -18.23
C ASP A 305 -12.13 -0.97 -19.29
N TYR A 306 -11.59 -1.52 -20.39
CA TYR A 306 -11.02 -0.74 -21.48
C TYR A 306 -11.57 -1.17 -22.84
N VAL A 307 -12.02 -0.19 -23.64
CA VAL A 307 -12.71 -0.46 -24.92
C VAL A 307 -11.77 -1.10 -25.94
N GLN A 308 -10.60 -0.50 -26.15
CA GLN A 308 -9.61 -0.96 -27.14
C GLN A 308 -8.70 -2.03 -26.50
N ARG A 309 -8.99 -3.30 -26.79
CA ARG A 309 -8.24 -4.42 -26.22
C ARG A 309 -8.00 -5.54 -27.22
N ILE A 310 -6.95 -6.31 -26.96
CA ILE A 310 -6.69 -7.61 -27.60
C ILE A 310 -6.56 -8.66 -26.50
N ASN A 311 -7.26 -9.77 -26.66
CA ASN A 311 -7.15 -10.91 -25.74
C ASN A 311 -6.49 -12.08 -26.50
N LEU A 312 -5.29 -12.44 -26.06
CA LEU A 312 -4.50 -13.57 -26.59
C LEU A 312 -4.77 -14.80 -25.71
N THR A 313 -4.46 -15.98 -26.22
CA THR A 313 -4.35 -17.18 -25.36
C THR A 313 -2.92 -17.35 -24.86
N ALA A 314 -2.72 -18.09 -23.76
CA ALA A 314 -1.38 -18.39 -23.26
C ALA A 314 -0.51 -19.15 -24.27
N SER A 315 -1.12 -19.89 -25.21
CA SER A 315 -0.45 -20.60 -26.30
C SER A 315 -0.16 -19.75 -27.54
N ASP A 316 -0.66 -18.50 -27.59
CA ASP A 316 -0.41 -17.59 -28.71
C ASP A 316 1.04 -17.08 -28.67
N GLU A 317 1.80 -17.29 -29.73
CA GLU A 317 3.20 -16.83 -29.82
C GLU A 317 3.34 -15.31 -29.61
N ARG A 318 2.31 -14.52 -29.94
CA ARG A 318 2.28 -13.07 -29.72
C ARG A 318 2.34 -12.72 -28.23
N ALA A 319 1.85 -13.57 -27.33
CA ALA A 319 1.95 -13.35 -25.90
C ALA A 319 3.42 -13.36 -25.44
N VAL A 320 4.19 -14.36 -25.86
CA VAL A 320 5.63 -14.45 -25.57
C VAL A 320 6.39 -13.29 -26.19
N ARG A 321 6.12 -12.96 -27.46
CA ARG A 321 6.73 -11.80 -28.15
C ARG A 321 6.44 -10.51 -27.42
N TYR A 322 5.20 -10.34 -26.94
CA TYR A 322 4.83 -9.18 -26.14
C TYR A 322 5.63 -9.10 -24.84
N LEU A 323 5.77 -10.18 -24.08
CA LEU A 323 6.56 -10.23 -22.85
C LEU A 323 8.06 -9.97 -23.10
N LYS A 324 8.58 -10.31 -24.26
CA LYS A 324 9.96 -9.96 -24.69
C LYS A 324 10.11 -8.48 -25.12
N GLY A 325 9.03 -7.73 -25.20
CA GLY A 325 9.03 -6.32 -25.59
C GLY A 325 8.98 -6.09 -27.10
N GLU A 326 8.64 -7.11 -27.89
CA GLU A 326 8.53 -7.03 -29.33
C GLU A 326 7.19 -6.42 -29.78
N THR A 327 7.17 -5.83 -30.98
CA THR A 327 5.95 -5.40 -31.64
C THR A 327 5.15 -6.62 -32.09
N ILE A 328 3.83 -6.58 -31.90
CA ILE A 328 2.93 -7.64 -32.32
C ILE A 328 1.98 -7.17 -33.41
N LEU A 329 1.51 -8.09 -34.22
CA LEU A 329 0.50 -7.84 -35.24
C LEU A 329 -0.88 -8.25 -34.73
N SER A 330 -1.90 -7.53 -35.15
CA SER A 330 -3.28 -7.78 -34.76
C SER A 330 -4.22 -7.29 -35.87
N ASP A 331 -5.39 -7.87 -35.99
CA ASP A 331 -6.48 -7.36 -36.79
C ASP A 331 -7.10 -6.07 -36.24
N CYS A 332 -6.68 -5.64 -35.06
CA CYS A 332 -7.09 -4.39 -34.45
C CYS A 332 -6.54 -3.20 -35.25
N MET A 333 -7.47 -2.42 -35.85
CA MET A 333 -7.16 -1.21 -36.62
C MET A 333 -7.22 0.06 -35.75
N ASP A 334 -7.20 -0.08 -34.42
CA ASP A 334 -7.32 1.04 -33.52
C ASP A 334 -6.05 1.90 -33.51
N LYS A 335 -6.25 3.20 -33.33
CA LYS A 335 -5.19 4.17 -33.04
C LYS A 335 -5.21 4.48 -31.54
N GLY A 336 -4.02 4.64 -30.95
CA GLY A 336 -3.92 4.97 -29.53
C GLY A 336 -3.54 3.75 -28.68
N TYR A 337 -3.87 3.79 -27.39
CA TYR A 337 -3.52 2.70 -26.48
C TYR A 337 -4.47 1.52 -26.66
N VAL A 338 -3.91 0.32 -26.59
CA VAL A 338 -4.62 -0.96 -26.66
C VAL A 338 -4.18 -1.79 -25.47
N LEU A 339 -5.14 -2.27 -24.70
CA LEU A 339 -4.89 -3.16 -23.56
C LEU A 339 -4.61 -4.58 -24.09
N VAL A 340 -3.46 -5.12 -23.72
CA VAL A 340 -3.09 -6.49 -24.06
C VAL A 340 -3.45 -7.40 -22.89
N CYS A 341 -4.31 -8.40 -23.17
CA CYS A 341 -4.71 -9.42 -22.20
C CYS A 341 -4.25 -10.81 -22.67
N VAL A 342 -4.07 -11.72 -21.71
CA VAL A 342 -3.88 -13.16 -21.96
C VAL A 342 -4.87 -13.93 -21.12
N ASP A 343 -5.67 -14.77 -21.74
CA ASP A 343 -6.75 -15.54 -21.11
C ASP A 343 -7.67 -14.67 -20.23
N GLY A 344 -7.94 -13.43 -20.67
CA GLY A 344 -8.76 -12.46 -19.96
C GLY A 344 -8.01 -11.59 -18.93
N PHE A 345 -6.75 -11.89 -18.62
CA PHE A 345 -5.96 -11.13 -17.65
C PHE A 345 -5.10 -10.07 -18.33
N PRO A 346 -5.24 -8.78 -17.96
CA PRO A 346 -4.42 -7.70 -18.51
C PRO A 346 -2.94 -7.88 -18.19
N LEU A 347 -2.09 -7.70 -19.21
CA LEU A 347 -0.62 -7.72 -19.07
C LEU A 347 0.01 -6.34 -19.20
N GLY A 348 -0.60 -5.44 -19.96
CA GLY A 348 -0.01 -4.11 -20.19
C GLY A 348 -0.53 -3.45 -21.48
N TRP A 349 0.20 -2.46 -21.94
CA TRP A 349 -0.20 -1.60 -23.05
C TRP A 349 0.56 -1.89 -24.33
N CYS A 350 -0.12 -1.75 -25.47
CA CYS A 350 0.46 -1.46 -26.77
C CYS A 350 0.00 -0.09 -27.27
N LYS A 351 0.64 0.44 -28.30
CA LYS A 351 0.17 1.60 -29.05
C LYS A 351 -0.09 1.21 -30.50
N GLY A 352 -1.35 1.23 -30.89
CA GLY A 352 -1.81 0.95 -32.24
C GLY A 352 -1.56 2.11 -33.20
N ASN A 353 -1.21 1.79 -34.46
CA ASN A 353 -0.95 2.75 -35.50
C ASN A 353 -2.14 2.90 -36.50
N GLY A 354 -3.19 2.12 -36.30
CA GLY A 354 -4.36 2.08 -37.21
C GLY A 354 -4.17 1.22 -38.47
N SER A 355 -3.14 0.38 -38.53
CA SER A 355 -2.84 -0.53 -39.63
C SER A 355 -2.47 -1.95 -39.15
N GLY A 356 -2.99 -2.39 -38.02
CA GLY A 356 -2.75 -3.73 -37.50
C GLY A 356 -1.41 -3.93 -36.82
N THR A 357 -0.60 -2.86 -36.63
CA THR A 357 0.68 -2.95 -35.90
C THR A 357 0.53 -2.36 -34.50
N LEU A 358 0.83 -3.15 -33.48
CA LEU A 358 0.77 -2.77 -32.08
C LEU A 358 2.20 -2.64 -31.52
N LYS A 359 2.67 -1.38 -31.37
CA LYS A 359 3.98 -1.09 -30.77
C LYS A 359 3.94 -1.39 -29.27
N ASN A 360 4.86 -2.23 -28.84
CA ASN A 360 4.97 -2.67 -27.46
C ASN A 360 5.26 -1.52 -26.48
N LYS A 361 4.53 -1.48 -25.35
CA LYS A 361 4.70 -0.54 -24.24
C LYS A 361 4.88 -1.27 -22.90
N TYR A 362 5.14 -2.59 -22.97
CA TYR A 362 5.41 -3.38 -21.76
C TYR A 362 6.64 -2.83 -21.01
N TYR A 363 6.54 -2.79 -19.69
CA TYR A 363 7.60 -2.16 -18.88
C TYR A 363 8.94 -2.86 -19.08
N PRO A 364 10.00 -2.16 -19.47
CA PRO A 364 11.28 -2.78 -19.81
C PRO A 364 11.89 -3.65 -18.69
N GLY A 365 11.71 -3.25 -17.43
CA GLY A 365 12.22 -3.98 -16.27
C GLY A 365 11.47 -5.28 -15.94
N TRP A 366 10.41 -5.62 -16.67
CA TRP A 366 9.62 -6.85 -16.49
C TRP A 366 9.70 -7.79 -17.71
N ARG A 367 10.47 -7.42 -18.73
CA ARG A 367 10.60 -8.22 -19.96
C ARG A 367 11.29 -9.54 -19.67
N MET A 368 10.78 -10.58 -20.33
CA MET A 368 11.45 -11.88 -20.37
C MET A 368 12.80 -11.74 -21.09
N GLN A 369 13.81 -12.37 -20.53
CA GLN A 369 15.13 -12.51 -21.16
C GLN A 369 15.18 -13.69 -22.10
#